data_312148329c1b67eb54511737b0d94daa
#
_entry.id   312148329c1b67eb54511737b0d94daa
#
_cell.length_a   1.000
_cell.length_b   1.000
_cell.length_c   1.000
_cell.angle_alpha   90.00
_cell.angle_beta   90.00
_cell.angle_gamma   90.00
#
_symmetry.space_group_name_H-M   'P 1'
#
loop_
_entity.id
_entity.type
_entity.pdbx_description
1 polymer ?
#
loop_
_entity_poly.entity_id
_entity_poly.type
_entity_poly.pdbx_seq_one_letter_code
_entity_poly.pdbx_strand_id
1 'polypeptide(L)'
;MKKIYNYLFPVFLSLFALAACDEDNEEIVPMSYTDPVATVTKIDPVEGYVGNEFTVSGSDFGIITEDVKVFIGSQEAVVVSCADDAILAKVPESATNGKITVEVFGQRVETDLVYRVLGKPGVSVVKPSYGFPGASIVFEGQEFVSSKTLYTLTFGTSTDKAEIVGTPTDTEFTAKVPETAVSGVMTLIMAEQTIDLASYPFTVLKHATLDTPKEDEPVPSGFAGSKFAITGTNLVQELLDKSVEGLEPLKVTFSKAGGEPVEAAIDTDNLTDKSIPLDRKSTRLNSSHSLVSRMPSSA
;
A
#
# COMPACT_ATOMS: atom_id res chain seq x y z
N MET A 1 -18.98 19.37 -110.19
CA MET A 1 -17.54 19.46 -110.12
C MET A 1 -17.10 19.80 -108.77
N LYS A 2 -16.24 18.97 -108.26
CA LYS A 2 -15.84 18.77 -106.84
C LYS A 2 -14.88 19.88 -106.35
N LYS A 3 -14.85 20.00 -104.98
CA LYS A 3 -13.71 20.55 -104.17
C LYS A 3 -13.62 22.04 -103.93
N ILE A 4 -14.53 22.67 -103.30
CA ILE A 4 -14.25 23.98 -102.64
C ILE A 4 -14.88 24.04 -101.24
N TYR A 5 -15.51 23.02 -100.73
CA TYR A 5 -16.21 23.10 -99.43
C TYR A 5 -15.42 22.57 -98.19
N ASN A 6 -14.16 22.22 -98.34
CA ASN A 6 -13.40 21.55 -97.28
C ASN A 6 -12.40 22.44 -96.50
N TYR A 7 -12.38 23.75 -96.71
CA TYR A 7 -11.37 24.58 -96.05
C TYR A 7 -11.96 25.74 -95.15
N LEU A 8 -13.26 25.84 -95.09
CA LEU A 8 -13.87 26.91 -94.31
C LEU A 8 -14.38 26.46 -92.93
N PHE A 9 -14.38 25.16 -92.63
CA PHE A 9 -14.91 24.68 -91.31
C PHE A 9 -13.88 24.56 -90.17
N PRO A 10 -12.58 24.44 -90.36
CA PRO A 10 -11.64 24.37 -89.26
C PRO A 10 -11.19 25.74 -88.69
N VAL A 11 -11.47 26.87 -89.41
CA VAL A 11 -10.97 28.18 -88.95
C VAL A 11 -11.91 28.83 -87.98
N PHE A 12 -13.18 28.40 -87.89
CA PHE A 12 -14.13 28.95 -86.90
C PHE A 12 -14.15 28.20 -85.54
N LEU A 13 -13.52 27.02 -85.47
CA LEU A 13 -13.45 26.24 -84.21
C LEU A 13 -12.17 26.56 -83.39
N SER A 14 -11.22 27.30 -83.95
CA SER A 14 -9.99 27.70 -83.25
C SER A 14 -10.06 29.06 -82.55
N LEU A 15 -11.18 29.79 -82.69
CA LEU A 15 -11.31 31.12 -82.10
C LEU A 15 -12.16 31.16 -80.82
N PHE A 16 -12.67 29.96 -80.34
CA PHE A 16 -13.47 29.89 -79.11
C PHE A 16 -12.72 29.20 -77.94
N ALA A 17 -11.43 28.88 -78.13
CA ALA A 17 -10.65 28.16 -77.11
C ALA A 17 -9.65 29.07 -76.33
N LEU A 18 -9.75 30.37 -76.40
CA LEU A 18 -8.83 31.31 -75.77
C LEU A 18 -9.48 32.29 -74.77
N ALA A 19 -10.66 31.97 -74.26
CA ALA A 19 -11.34 32.83 -73.28
C ALA A 19 -11.82 32.05 -72.03
N ALA A 20 -11.02 31.08 -71.53
CA ALA A 20 -11.30 30.43 -70.27
C ALA A 20 -9.98 29.91 -69.66
N CYS A 21 -9.09 30.77 -69.36
CA CYS A 21 -8.12 30.64 -68.30
C CYS A 21 -8.06 32.00 -67.61
N ASP A 22 -8.98 32.22 -66.72
CA ASP A 22 -8.75 33.14 -65.64
C ASP A 22 -7.76 32.38 -64.73
N GLU A 23 -6.48 32.70 -64.86
CA GLU A 23 -5.47 32.30 -63.91
C GLU A 23 -5.73 33.08 -62.63
N ASP A 24 -6.69 32.58 -61.84
CA ASP A 24 -6.61 32.78 -60.40
C ASP A 24 -5.35 32.12 -59.93
N ASN A 25 -4.26 32.86 -59.94
CA ASN A 25 -3.06 32.57 -59.20
C ASN A 25 -3.42 32.60 -57.71
N GLU A 26 -4.23 31.64 -57.25
CA GLU A 26 -4.21 31.30 -55.81
C GLU A 26 -2.80 30.74 -55.57
N GLU A 27 -1.98 31.63 -55.06
CA GLU A 27 -0.69 31.27 -54.46
C GLU A 27 -0.99 30.17 -53.44
N ILE A 28 -0.71 28.92 -53.85
CA ILE A 28 -0.80 27.77 -52.92
C ILE A 28 0.25 28.05 -51.84
N VAL A 29 -0.16 28.76 -50.81
CA VAL A 29 0.66 28.89 -49.61
C VAL A 29 0.82 27.50 -49.04
N PRO A 30 2.01 26.92 -49.09
CA PRO A 30 2.22 25.61 -48.52
C PRO A 30 1.84 25.75 -47.04
N MET A 31 0.76 25.05 -46.62
CA MET A 31 0.46 24.93 -45.21
C MET A 31 1.66 24.26 -44.53
N SER A 32 2.47 25.08 -43.88
CA SER A 32 3.52 24.55 -43.00
C SER A 32 2.81 23.98 -41.79
N TYR A 33 2.52 22.68 -41.84
CA TYR A 33 2.10 21.93 -40.65
C TYR A 33 3.34 21.76 -39.79
N THR A 34 3.34 22.39 -38.63
CA THR A 34 4.33 22.12 -37.59
C THR A 34 3.66 21.18 -36.60
N ASP A 35 4.18 19.97 -36.45
CA ASP A 35 3.69 19.04 -35.42
C ASP A 35 3.75 19.74 -34.06
N PRO A 36 2.70 19.64 -33.22
CA PRO A 36 2.73 20.21 -31.88
C PRO A 36 3.88 19.59 -31.10
N VAL A 37 4.57 20.39 -30.30
CA VAL A 37 5.65 19.90 -29.44
C VAL A 37 5.00 19.35 -28.16
N ALA A 38 5.16 18.06 -27.94
CA ALA A 38 4.65 17.42 -26.74
C ALA A 38 5.21 18.06 -25.46
N THR A 39 4.42 18.09 -24.41
CA THR A 39 4.86 18.55 -23.10
C THR A 39 4.66 17.46 -22.07
N VAL A 40 5.58 17.34 -21.10
CA VAL A 40 5.51 16.39 -19.99
C VAL A 40 5.42 17.19 -18.70
N THR A 41 4.39 16.91 -17.89
CA THR A 41 4.13 17.66 -16.66
C THR A 41 4.34 16.83 -15.39
N LYS A 42 4.05 15.51 -15.44
CA LYS A 42 4.09 14.63 -14.27
C LYS A 42 4.43 13.21 -14.67
N ILE A 43 5.01 12.47 -13.74
CA ILE A 43 5.09 11.00 -13.76
C ILE A 43 4.46 10.45 -12.47
N ASP A 44 3.77 9.30 -12.56
CA ASP A 44 3.10 8.70 -11.42
C ASP A 44 2.98 7.17 -11.58
N PRO A 45 3.53 6.36 -10.65
CA PRO A 45 4.41 6.76 -9.56
C PRO A 45 5.79 7.25 -10.04
N VAL A 46 6.53 7.94 -9.16
CA VAL A 46 7.89 8.46 -9.46
C VAL A 46 9.00 7.41 -9.24
N GLU A 47 8.60 6.24 -8.74
CA GLU A 47 9.48 5.12 -8.44
C GLU A 47 8.76 3.78 -8.60
N GLY A 48 9.50 2.71 -8.86
CA GLY A 48 8.95 1.37 -8.97
C GLY A 48 10.00 0.34 -9.33
N TYR A 49 9.60 -0.92 -9.29
CA TYR A 49 10.43 -2.06 -9.67
C TYR A 49 10.39 -2.30 -11.18
N VAL A 50 11.35 -3.04 -11.68
CA VAL A 50 11.33 -3.56 -13.05
C VAL A 50 10.00 -4.25 -13.33
N GLY A 51 9.38 -3.93 -14.46
CA GLY A 51 8.08 -4.46 -14.88
C GLY A 51 6.88 -3.69 -14.36
N ASN A 52 7.03 -2.81 -13.36
CA ASN A 52 5.92 -1.96 -12.89
C ASN A 52 5.48 -0.97 -13.96
N GLU A 53 4.22 -0.62 -13.94
CA GLU A 53 3.64 0.42 -14.79
C GLU A 53 3.79 1.80 -14.13
N PHE A 54 4.00 2.81 -14.97
CA PHE A 54 3.98 4.21 -14.60
C PHE A 54 3.33 5.03 -15.70
N THR A 55 2.69 6.13 -15.31
CA THR A 55 2.02 7.04 -16.22
C THR A 55 2.84 8.32 -16.39
N VAL A 56 3.07 8.72 -17.63
CA VAL A 56 3.59 10.04 -17.99
C VAL A 56 2.40 10.90 -18.39
N SER A 57 2.16 12.00 -17.69
CA SER A 57 1.09 12.94 -18.00
C SER A 57 1.63 14.20 -18.69
N GLY A 58 0.87 14.74 -19.61
CA GLY A 58 1.30 15.90 -20.39
C GLY A 58 0.26 16.39 -21.39
N SER A 59 0.71 16.78 -22.58
CA SER A 59 -0.15 17.09 -23.72
C SER A 59 0.57 16.80 -25.05
N ASP A 60 -0.22 16.69 -26.10
CA ASP A 60 0.23 16.54 -27.50
C ASP A 60 1.04 15.25 -27.73
N PHE A 61 0.72 14.17 -27.00
CA PHE A 61 1.34 12.85 -27.18
C PHE A 61 0.78 12.08 -28.40
N GLY A 62 -0.42 12.47 -28.86
CA GLY A 62 -1.17 11.72 -29.87
C GLY A 62 -1.81 10.46 -29.28
N ILE A 63 -2.29 9.59 -30.17
CA ILE A 63 -3.04 8.38 -29.79
C ILE A 63 -2.43 7.08 -30.38
N ILE A 64 -1.29 7.19 -31.04
CA ILE A 64 -0.64 6.07 -31.72
C ILE A 64 0.59 5.66 -30.94
N THR A 65 0.56 4.47 -30.37
CA THR A 65 1.62 3.97 -29.48
C THR A 65 2.97 3.79 -30.21
N GLU A 66 2.94 3.49 -31.50
CA GLU A 66 4.11 3.29 -32.34
C GLU A 66 4.92 4.58 -32.61
N ASP A 67 4.26 5.73 -32.50
CA ASP A 67 4.87 7.06 -32.72
C ASP A 67 5.42 7.65 -31.42
N VAL A 68 5.26 6.94 -30.29
CA VAL A 68 5.66 7.40 -28.96
C VAL A 68 6.69 6.46 -28.35
N LYS A 69 7.78 7.03 -27.85
CA LYS A 69 8.77 6.31 -27.03
C LYS A 69 8.99 7.04 -25.72
N VAL A 70 9.16 6.26 -24.66
CA VAL A 70 9.48 6.75 -23.32
C VAL A 70 10.82 6.16 -22.90
N PHE A 71 11.68 6.97 -22.31
CA PHE A 71 12.98 6.53 -21.83
C PHE A 71 13.13 6.86 -20.34
N ILE A 72 13.72 5.92 -19.60
CA ILE A 72 14.25 6.15 -18.25
C ILE A 72 15.77 6.22 -18.37
N GLY A 73 16.33 7.41 -18.29
CA GLY A 73 17.73 7.63 -18.61
C GLY A 73 18.03 7.26 -20.08
N SER A 74 18.82 6.21 -20.30
CA SER A 74 19.15 5.69 -21.64
C SER A 74 18.32 4.48 -22.07
N GLN A 75 17.47 3.94 -21.20
CA GLN A 75 16.72 2.71 -21.45
C GLN A 75 15.31 3.02 -21.93
N GLU A 76 14.93 2.42 -23.06
CA GLU A 76 13.59 2.54 -23.62
C GLU A 76 12.61 1.69 -22.80
N ALA A 77 11.53 2.34 -22.32
CA ALA A 77 10.41 1.71 -21.64
C ALA A 77 9.42 1.14 -22.66
N VAL A 78 8.70 0.08 -22.28
CA VAL A 78 7.65 -0.48 -23.13
C VAL A 78 6.39 0.38 -22.99
N VAL A 79 5.98 1.07 -24.04
CA VAL A 79 4.71 1.80 -24.06
C VAL A 79 3.56 0.81 -24.15
N VAL A 80 2.65 0.83 -23.16
CA VAL A 80 1.47 -0.04 -23.06
C VAL A 80 0.27 0.57 -23.76
N SER A 81 0.08 1.87 -23.53
CA SER A 81 -0.98 2.65 -24.17
C SER A 81 -0.61 4.13 -24.23
N CYS A 82 -1.20 4.83 -25.20
CA CYS A 82 -1.02 6.27 -25.39
C CYS A 82 -2.37 6.94 -25.60
N ALA A 83 -2.56 8.06 -24.93
CA ALA A 83 -3.60 9.04 -25.15
C ALA A 83 -2.92 10.41 -25.25
N ASP A 84 -3.62 11.42 -25.79
CA ASP A 84 -3.04 12.73 -26.05
C ASP A 84 -2.47 13.43 -24.81
N ASP A 85 -3.00 13.08 -23.63
CA ASP A 85 -2.63 13.64 -22.31
C ASP A 85 -1.90 12.67 -21.39
N ALA A 86 -1.78 11.38 -21.77
CA ALA A 86 -1.21 10.35 -20.89
C ALA A 86 -0.57 9.19 -21.68
N ILE A 87 0.61 8.79 -21.24
CA ILE A 87 1.30 7.59 -21.74
C ILE A 87 1.47 6.62 -20.58
N LEU A 88 0.99 5.37 -20.73
CA LEU A 88 1.25 4.28 -19.79
C LEU A 88 2.44 3.48 -20.30
N ALA A 89 3.47 3.35 -19.49
CA ALA A 89 4.70 2.62 -19.85
C ALA A 89 5.14 1.69 -18.72
N LYS A 90 5.95 0.68 -19.04
CA LYS A 90 6.56 -0.27 -18.09
C LYS A 90 8.04 -0.02 -17.93
N VAL A 91 8.51 -0.15 -16.70
CA VAL A 91 9.95 -0.07 -16.35
C VAL A 91 10.69 -1.23 -16.99
N PRO A 92 11.69 -0.98 -17.87
CA PRO A 92 12.42 -2.04 -18.56
C PRO A 92 13.40 -2.77 -17.62
N GLU A 93 13.75 -4.03 -17.96
CA GLU A 93 14.60 -4.89 -17.14
C GLU A 93 16.00 -4.32 -16.86
N SER A 94 16.53 -3.52 -17.77
CA SER A 94 17.87 -2.92 -17.66
C SER A 94 17.85 -1.47 -17.17
N ALA A 95 16.68 -0.96 -16.75
CA ALA A 95 16.56 0.41 -16.27
C ALA A 95 17.38 0.66 -15.00
N THR A 96 17.93 1.86 -14.96
CA THR A 96 18.55 2.45 -13.77
C THR A 96 17.91 3.82 -13.51
N ASN A 97 18.11 4.37 -12.35
CA ASN A 97 17.63 5.72 -12.02
C ASN A 97 17.98 6.72 -13.12
N GLY A 98 17.02 7.49 -13.58
CA GLY A 98 17.27 8.43 -14.65
C GLY A 98 16.13 9.41 -14.90
N LYS A 99 16.43 10.44 -15.69
CA LYS A 99 15.43 11.40 -16.15
C LYS A 99 14.51 10.74 -17.17
N ILE A 100 13.23 11.12 -17.14
CA ILE A 100 12.27 10.72 -18.15
C ILE A 100 12.49 11.58 -19.41
N THR A 101 12.56 10.92 -20.54
CA THR A 101 12.55 11.55 -21.85
C THR A 101 11.43 10.90 -22.67
N VAL A 102 10.68 11.73 -23.38
CA VAL A 102 9.61 11.26 -24.28
C VAL A 102 9.97 11.66 -25.70
N GLU A 103 9.79 10.77 -26.66
CA GLU A 103 9.93 11.04 -28.07
C GLU A 103 8.56 10.84 -28.74
N VAL A 104 8.02 11.87 -29.35
CA VAL A 104 6.72 11.87 -30.04
C VAL A 104 6.94 12.32 -31.48
N PHE A 105 6.49 11.55 -32.44
CA PHE A 105 6.71 11.79 -33.89
C PHE A 105 8.19 12.11 -34.25
N GLY A 106 9.14 11.46 -33.52
CA GLY A 106 10.58 11.70 -33.69
C GLY A 106 11.10 12.97 -33.02
N GLN A 107 10.25 13.76 -32.36
CA GLN A 107 10.65 14.92 -31.57
C GLN A 107 10.92 14.50 -30.14
N ARG A 108 12.14 14.74 -29.65
CA ARG A 108 12.57 14.38 -28.32
C ARG A 108 12.35 15.49 -27.31
N VAL A 109 11.62 15.20 -26.24
CA VAL A 109 11.35 16.09 -25.12
C VAL A 109 12.07 15.58 -23.90
N GLU A 110 13.10 16.30 -23.45
CA GLU A 110 13.83 16.00 -22.22
C GLU A 110 13.14 16.69 -21.02
N THR A 111 13.05 16.00 -19.90
CA THR A 111 12.44 16.52 -18.68
C THR A 111 13.43 16.55 -17.52
N ASP A 112 13.10 17.29 -16.46
CA ASP A 112 13.81 17.21 -15.19
C ASP A 112 13.19 16.19 -14.20
N LEU A 113 12.14 15.48 -14.65
CA LEU A 113 11.46 14.46 -13.86
C LEU A 113 12.35 13.21 -13.80
N VAL A 114 12.71 12.80 -12.60
CA VAL A 114 13.56 11.62 -12.36
C VAL A 114 12.69 10.46 -11.93
N TYR A 115 12.84 9.33 -12.60
CA TYR A 115 12.26 8.05 -12.17
C TYR A 115 13.30 7.25 -11.37
N ARG A 116 12.89 6.75 -10.20
CA ARG A 116 13.73 5.91 -9.37
C ARG A 116 13.37 4.44 -9.61
N VAL A 117 14.33 3.69 -10.11
CA VAL A 117 14.20 2.23 -10.27
C VAL A 117 14.68 1.55 -9.00
N LEU A 118 13.78 0.81 -8.36
CA LEU A 118 14.05 0.11 -7.12
C LEU A 118 14.64 -1.28 -7.38
N GLY A 119 15.54 -1.71 -6.51
CA GLY A 119 16.09 -3.05 -6.50
C GLY A 119 15.10 -4.07 -5.92
N LYS A 120 15.59 -5.26 -5.57
CA LYS A 120 14.72 -6.29 -4.99
C LYS A 120 14.33 -5.90 -3.55
N PRO A 121 13.01 -5.75 -3.25
CA PRO A 121 12.56 -5.43 -1.90
C PRO A 121 12.77 -6.62 -0.94
N GLY A 122 12.97 -6.31 0.34
CA GLY A 122 13.08 -7.31 1.37
C GLY A 122 12.87 -6.76 2.77
N VAL A 123 12.21 -7.54 3.63
CA VAL A 123 12.03 -7.24 5.04
C VAL A 123 13.10 -7.98 5.84
N SER A 124 13.79 -7.30 6.73
CA SER A 124 14.82 -7.83 7.62
C SER A 124 14.39 -7.89 9.08
N VAL A 125 13.45 -7.05 9.49
CA VAL A 125 12.95 -6.97 10.86
C VAL A 125 11.46 -6.61 10.85
N VAL A 126 10.70 -7.20 11.78
CA VAL A 126 9.32 -6.83 12.11
C VAL A 126 9.21 -6.67 13.62
N LYS A 127 8.84 -5.50 14.09
CA LYS A 127 8.74 -5.17 15.53
C LYS A 127 7.50 -4.36 15.88
N PRO A 128 6.78 -4.75 16.95
CA PRO A 128 6.87 -6.03 17.63
C PRO A 128 6.31 -7.18 16.77
N SER A 129 6.61 -8.44 17.14
CA SER A 129 6.04 -9.63 16.47
C SER A 129 4.64 -10.01 17.00
N TYR A 130 4.06 -9.16 17.83
CA TYR A 130 2.74 -9.32 18.42
C TYR A 130 2.10 -7.96 18.69
N GLY A 131 0.78 -7.90 18.80
CA GLY A 131 0.07 -6.68 19.15
C GLY A 131 -1.43 -6.84 19.16
N PHE A 132 -2.11 -5.89 19.78
CA PHE A 132 -3.55 -5.76 19.75
C PHE A 132 -4.01 -5.16 18.42
N PRO A 133 -5.27 -5.38 18.01
CA PRO A 133 -5.88 -4.56 16.97
C PRO A 133 -5.68 -3.06 17.24
N GLY A 134 -5.35 -2.30 16.20
CA GLY A 134 -4.99 -0.89 16.29
C GLY A 134 -3.53 -0.59 16.68
N ALA A 135 -2.77 -1.56 17.17
CA ALA A 135 -1.34 -1.37 17.47
C ALA A 135 -0.52 -1.10 16.21
N SER A 136 0.57 -0.34 16.38
CA SER A 136 1.52 -0.07 15.29
C SER A 136 2.63 -1.11 15.26
N ILE A 137 3.01 -1.52 14.04
CA ILE A 137 4.11 -2.43 13.76
C ILE A 137 5.06 -1.75 12.80
N VAL A 138 6.34 -1.85 13.08
CA VAL A 138 7.42 -1.31 12.24
C VAL A 138 8.05 -2.45 11.45
N PHE A 139 8.21 -2.24 10.17
CA PHE A 139 8.92 -3.10 9.23
C PHE A 139 10.20 -2.40 8.81
N GLU A 140 11.34 -3.03 9.06
CA GLU A 140 12.65 -2.56 8.60
C GLU A 140 13.15 -3.47 7.47
N GLY A 141 13.80 -2.89 6.48
CA GLY A 141 14.25 -3.64 5.31
C GLY A 141 15.00 -2.81 4.29
N GLN A 142 14.76 -3.09 3.02
CA GLN A 142 15.40 -2.38 1.90
C GLN A 142 14.47 -2.26 0.69
N GLU A 143 14.73 -1.25 -0.13
CA GLU A 143 14.07 -1.00 -1.41
C GLU A 143 12.54 -0.90 -1.29
N PHE A 144 12.06 -0.26 -0.24
CA PHE A 144 10.65 -0.01 -0.05
C PHE A 144 10.18 1.19 -0.89
N VAL A 145 8.94 1.12 -1.43
CA VAL A 145 8.35 2.26 -2.15
C VAL A 145 7.86 3.32 -1.18
N SER A 146 7.98 4.59 -1.53
CA SER A 146 7.55 5.71 -0.69
C SER A 146 6.03 5.93 -0.70
N SER A 147 5.34 5.46 -1.74
CA SER A 147 3.89 5.60 -1.87
C SER A 147 3.14 4.52 -1.10
N LYS A 148 2.49 4.91 -0.01
CA LYS A 148 1.70 4.00 0.82
C LYS A 148 0.51 3.34 0.10
N THR A 149 0.04 3.91 -1.01
CA THR A 149 -1.06 3.34 -1.81
C THR A 149 -0.67 2.07 -2.54
N LEU A 150 0.63 1.82 -2.70
CA LEU A 150 1.17 0.63 -3.36
C LEU A 150 1.34 -0.56 -2.41
N TYR A 151 1.00 -0.40 -1.12
CA TYR A 151 1.09 -1.49 -0.14
C TYR A 151 -0.23 -2.23 0.01
N THR A 152 -0.14 -3.54 0.09
CA THR A 152 -1.21 -4.42 0.57
C THR A 152 -0.59 -5.34 1.61
N LEU A 153 -0.92 -5.11 2.89
CA LEU A 153 -0.49 -5.96 4.01
C LEU A 153 -1.72 -6.58 4.66
N THR A 154 -1.72 -7.90 4.81
CA THR A 154 -2.79 -8.64 5.48
C THR A 154 -2.20 -9.58 6.54
N PHE A 155 -3.01 -9.95 7.55
CA PHE A 155 -2.57 -10.73 8.70
C PHE A 155 -3.22 -12.11 8.72
N GLY A 156 -2.40 -13.17 8.67
CA GLY A 156 -2.85 -14.55 8.67
C GLY A 156 -3.86 -14.82 7.56
N THR A 157 -5.05 -15.27 7.91
CA THR A 157 -6.15 -15.55 6.96
C THR A 157 -7.11 -14.37 6.76
N SER A 158 -6.86 -13.23 7.38
CA SER A 158 -7.68 -12.02 7.19
C SER A 158 -7.48 -11.45 5.78
N THR A 159 -8.58 -10.94 5.20
CA THR A 159 -8.58 -10.25 3.90
C THR A 159 -8.50 -8.73 4.04
N ASP A 160 -8.66 -8.21 5.24
CA ASP A 160 -8.62 -6.79 5.50
C ASP A 160 -7.19 -6.26 5.45
N LYS A 161 -7.02 -5.17 4.72
CA LYS A 161 -5.72 -4.54 4.54
C LYS A 161 -5.36 -3.68 5.76
N ALA A 162 -4.12 -3.78 6.17
CA ALA A 162 -3.55 -2.90 7.18
C ALA A 162 -3.42 -1.45 6.65
N GLU A 163 -3.65 -0.49 7.53
CA GLU A 163 -3.36 0.92 7.26
C GLU A 163 -1.85 1.16 7.35
N ILE A 164 -1.25 1.72 6.31
CA ILE A 164 0.13 2.20 6.34
C ILE A 164 0.15 3.60 6.94
N VAL A 165 0.89 3.78 8.02
CA VAL A 165 0.96 5.01 8.82
C VAL A 165 2.14 5.87 8.38
N GLY A 166 1.89 7.16 8.23
CA GLY A 166 2.94 8.11 7.83
C GLY A 166 3.38 7.95 6.38
N THR A 167 4.62 8.28 6.11
CA THR A 167 5.25 8.14 4.79
C THR A 167 6.34 7.08 4.89
N PRO A 168 6.24 5.97 4.13
CA PRO A 168 7.29 4.99 4.04
C PRO A 168 8.62 5.60 3.57
N THR A 169 9.72 5.04 4.03
CA THR A 169 11.07 5.32 3.54
C THR A 169 11.60 4.11 2.79
N ASP A 170 12.77 4.21 2.18
CA ASP A 170 13.44 3.09 1.50
C ASP A 170 13.69 1.88 2.40
N THR A 171 13.77 2.10 3.72
CA THR A 171 14.23 1.09 4.68
C THR A 171 13.24 0.83 5.80
N GLU A 172 12.16 1.60 5.91
CA GLU A 172 11.21 1.47 7.03
C GLU A 172 9.81 1.91 6.62
N PHE A 173 8.82 1.16 7.07
CA PHE A 173 7.43 1.59 7.09
C PHE A 173 6.71 1.09 8.34
N THR A 174 5.63 1.78 8.71
CA THR A 174 4.79 1.43 9.86
C THR A 174 3.39 1.08 9.36
N ALA A 175 2.82 0.02 9.93
CA ALA A 175 1.45 -0.40 9.66
C ALA A 175 0.66 -0.57 10.97
N LYS A 176 -0.67 -0.40 10.91
CA LYS A 176 -1.58 -0.72 12.01
C LYS A 176 -2.16 -2.12 11.84
N VAL A 177 -2.25 -2.86 12.94
CA VAL A 177 -2.96 -4.15 12.99
C VAL A 177 -4.45 -3.91 12.78
N PRO A 178 -5.08 -4.53 11.74
CA PRO A 178 -6.53 -4.41 11.53
C PRO A 178 -7.33 -5.02 12.68
N GLU A 179 -8.58 -4.56 12.87
CA GLU A 179 -9.51 -5.13 13.86
C GLU A 179 -9.83 -6.60 13.59
N THR A 180 -9.78 -7.01 12.34
CA THR A 180 -10.06 -8.38 11.87
C THR A 180 -8.80 -9.21 11.69
N ALA A 181 -7.65 -8.73 12.14
CA ALA A 181 -6.38 -9.44 12.01
C ALA A 181 -6.44 -10.83 12.68
N VAL A 182 -5.79 -11.78 12.06
CA VAL A 182 -5.66 -13.17 12.56
C VAL A 182 -4.18 -13.49 12.73
N SER A 183 -3.85 -14.15 13.84
CA SER A 183 -2.49 -14.62 14.10
C SER A 183 -1.99 -15.54 12.98
N GLY A 184 -0.74 -15.40 12.59
CA GLY A 184 -0.11 -16.21 11.55
C GLY A 184 0.91 -15.44 10.72
N VAL A 185 1.28 -16.03 9.58
CA VAL A 185 2.17 -15.40 8.61
C VAL A 185 1.42 -14.26 7.92
N MET A 186 2.05 -13.10 7.85
CA MET A 186 1.52 -11.94 7.14
C MET A 186 1.80 -12.05 5.63
N THR A 187 0.94 -11.46 4.81
CA THR A 187 1.18 -11.32 3.37
C THR A 187 1.40 -9.83 3.06
N LEU A 188 2.56 -9.52 2.50
CA LEU A 188 2.92 -8.17 2.05
C LEU A 188 3.10 -8.18 0.54
N ILE A 189 2.32 -7.34 -0.14
CA ILE A 189 2.50 -7.02 -1.55
C ILE A 189 2.81 -5.52 -1.63
N MET A 190 3.86 -5.17 -2.34
CA MET A 190 4.32 -3.80 -2.49
C MET A 190 4.65 -3.54 -3.96
N ALA A 191 3.92 -2.61 -4.59
CA ALA A 191 4.01 -2.33 -6.03
C ALA A 191 4.04 -3.64 -6.85
N GLU A 192 3.04 -4.51 -6.63
CA GLU A 192 2.86 -5.82 -7.29
C GLU A 192 3.91 -6.90 -6.94
N GLN A 193 4.95 -6.57 -6.17
CA GLN A 193 5.93 -7.55 -5.70
C GLN A 193 5.47 -8.18 -4.38
N THR A 194 5.42 -9.51 -4.34
CA THR A 194 5.15 -10.25 -3.10
C THR A 194 6.43 -10.39 -2.29
N ILE A 195 6.40 -9.95 -1.04
CA ILE A 195 7.53 -10.02 -0.11
C ILE A 195 7.35 -11.22 0.81
N ASP A 196 8.39 -12.03 0.93
CA ASP A 196 8.37 -13.19 1.83
C ASP A 196 8.47 -12.76 3.30
N LEU A 197 7.42 -13.06 4.06
CA LEU A 197 7.33 -12.83 5.50
C LEU A 197 7.22 -14.14 6.31
N ALA A 198 7.53 -15.28 5.72
CA ALA A 198 7.39 -16.60 6.39
C ALA A 198 8.20 -16.69 7.70
N SER A 199 9.32 -15.98 7.79
CA SER A 199 10.16 -15.91 9.00
C SER A 199 9.65 -14.93 10.06
N TYR A 200 8.58 -14.20 9.80
CA TYR A 200 8.03 -13.15 10.67
C TYR A 200 6.54 -13.41 10.98
N PRO A 201 6.19 -14.52 11.66
CA PRO A 201 4.81 -14.73 12.07
C PRO A 201 4.40 -13.67 13.10
N PHE A 202 3.16 -13.20 12.99
CA PHE A 202 2.61 -12.20 13.89
C PHE A 202 1.54 -12.82 14.80
N THR A 203 1.59 -12.49 16.09
CA THR A 203 0.58 -12.93 17.06
C THR A 203 -0.37 -11.77 17.38
N VAL A 204 -1.64 -11.92 17.02
CA VAL A 204 -2.69 -10.96 17.38
C VAL A 204 -3.15 -11.23 18.80
N LEU A 205 -2.98 -10.24 19.67
CA LEU A 205 -3.46 -10.26 21.05
C LEU A 205 -4.94 -9.88 21.09
N LYS A 206 -5.67 -10.48 22.02
CA LYS A 206 -7.08 -10.18 22.25
C LYS A 206 -7.24 -9.49 23.61
N HIS A 207 -8.08 -8.47 23.68
CA HIS A 207 -8.41 -7.84 24.93
C HIS A 207 -9.12 -8.84 25.85
N ALA A 208 -8.60 -9.02 27.05
CA ALA A 208 -9.28 -9.82 28.05
C ALA A 208 -10.52 -9.07 28.57
N THR A 209 -11.58 -9.81 28.81
CA THR A 209 -12.75 -9.31 29.50
C THR A 209 -12.99 -10.14 30.75
N LEU A 210 -13.41 -9.51 31.82
CA LEU A 210 -13.79 -10.21 33.04
C LEU A 210 -15.32 -10.31 33.10
N ASP A 211 -15.80 -11.46 33.55
CA ASP A 211 -17.21 -11.61 33.85
C ASP A 211 -17.56 -10.71 35.06
N THR A 212 -18.56 -9.86 34.90
CA THR A 212 -19.07 -9.07 36.03
C THR A 212 -19.89 -9.98 36.90
N PRO A 213 -19.66 -9.98 38.25
CA PRO A 213 -20.54 -10.67 39.17
C PRO A 213 -21.98 -10.17 38.99
N LYS A 214 -22.92 -11.08 38.93
CA LYS A 214 -24.35 -10.69 38.94
C LYS A 214 -24.71 -10.04 40.25
N GLU A 215 -25.61 -9.05 40.20
CA GLU A 215 -25.99 -8.24 41.34
C GLU A 215 -26.53 -9.09 42.52
N ASP A 216 -27.04 -10.29 42.23
CA ASP A 216 -27.59 -11.26 43.21
C ASP A 216 -26.61 -12.38 43.59
N GLU A 217 -25.38 -12.41 43.02
CA GLU A 217 -24.41 -13.41 43.42
C GLU A 217 -23.60 -12.96 44.64
N PRO A 218 -23.46 -13.81 45.68
CA PRO A 218 -22.65 -13.43 46.81
C PRO A 218 -21.19 -13.23 46.40
N VAL A 219 -20.63 -12.07 46.76
CA VAL A 219 -19.20 -11.81 46.53
C VAL A 219 -18.38 -12.96 47.13
N PRO A 220 -17.46 -13.57 46.35
CA PRO A 220 -16.66 -14.68 46.82
C PRO A 220 -15.95 -14.31 48.13
N SER A 221 -16.35 -14.91 49.25
CA SER A 221 -15.70 -14.75 50.51
C SER A 221 -15.09 -16.06 50.97
N GLY A 222 -13.93 -16.00 51.59
CA GLY A 222 -13.24 -17.22 52.02
C GLY A 222 -12.14 -16.92 53.02
N PHE A 223 -11.68 -17.98 53.68
CA PHE A 223 -10.54 -17.98 54.60
C PHE A 223 -9.20 -18.09 53.78
N ALA A 224 -8.09 -17.87 54.48
CA ALA A 224 -6.77 -18.20 53.90
C ALA A 224 -6.74 -19.67 53.46
N GLY A 225 -6.27 -19.93 52.23
CA GLY A 225 -6.30 -21.25 51.61
C GLY A 225 -7.58 -21.61 50.84
N SER A 226 -8.56 -20.71 50.81
CA SER A 226 -9.72 -20.87 49.92
C SER A 226 -9.30 -20.68 48.47
N LYS A 227 -9.79 -21.55 47.60
CA LYS A 227 -9.61 -21.46 46.15
C LYS A 227 -10.81 -20.69 45.55
N PHE A 228 -10.55 -19.81 44.64
CA PHE A 228 -11.57 -19.19 43.80
C PHE A 228 -11.00 -18.93 42.42
N ALA A 229 -11.84 -18.63 41.46
CA ALA A 229 -11.41 -18.33 40.12
C ALA A 229 -12.01 -16.99 39.65
N ILE A 230 -11.22 -16.25 38.89
CA ILE A 230 -11.71 -15.16 38.09
C ILE A 230 -12.09 -15.74 36.74
N THR A 231 -13.31 -15.47 36.30
CA THR A 231 -13.80 -15.93 34.98
C THR A 231 -13.90 -14.76 33.98
N GLY A 232 -13.83 -15.09 32.71
CA GLY A 232 -13.86 -14.12 31.65
C GLY A 232 -13.57 -14.71 30.29
N THR A 233 -13.05 -13.91 29.38
CA THR A 233 -12.59 -14.35 28.07
C THR A 233 -11.23 -13.76 27.75
N ASN A 234 -10.44 -14.45 26.96
CA ASN A 234 -9.08 -14.06 26.57
C ASN A 234 -8.16 -13.78 27.77
N LEU A 235 -8.33 -14.52 28.87
CA LEU A 235 -7.59 -14.30 30.13
C LEU A 235 -6.15 -14.80 30.02
N VAL A 236 -5.87 -15.76 29.13
CA VAL A 236 -4.54 -16.26 28.82
C VAL A 236 -4.21 -15.92 27.38
N GLN A 237 -3.18 -15.14 27.18
CA GLN A 237 -2.62 -14.87 25.86
C GLN A 237 -1.57 -15.95 25.53
N GLU A 238 -1.51 -16.38 24.29
CA GLU A 238 -0.57 -17.41 23.81
C GLU A 238 0.91 -17.07 24.07
N LEU A 239 1.20 -15.79 24.33
CA LEU A 239 2.55 -15.29 24.62
C LEU A 239 2.90 -15.19 26.12
N LEU A 240 1.95 -15.44 27.01
CA LEU A 240 2.20 -15.29 28.47
C LEU A 240 3.16 -16.34 29.04
N ASP A 241 3.35 -17.47 28.35
CA ASP A 241 4.33 -18.50 28.70
C ASP A 241 5.74 -18.20 28.16
N LYS A 242 5.89 -17.19 27.33
CA LYS A 242 7.16 -16.79 26.74
C LYS A 242 7.57 -15.47 27.34
N SER A 243 8.81 -15.35 27.81
CA SER A 243 9.41 -14.07 28.19
C SER A 243 9.58 -13.19 26.93
N VAL A 244 8.49 -12.60 26.49
CA VAL A 244 8.48 -11.67 25.36
C VAL A 244 8.81 -10.29 25.91
N GLU A 245 9.83 -9.66 25.37
CA GLU A 245 10.26 -8.32 25.77
C GLU A 245 9.08 -7.34 25.62
N GLY A 246 8.75 -6.64 26.71
CA GLY A 246 7.66 -5.67 26.74
C GLY A 246 6.30 -6.22 27.18
N LEU A 247 6.14 -7.52 27.40
CA LEU A 247 4.94 -8.09 28.01
C LEU A 247 5.17 -8.34 29.51
N GLU A 248 4.34 -7.71 30.35
CA GLU A 248 4.32 -8.01 31.77
C GLU A 248 3.58 -9.34 32.02
N PRO A 249 4.08 -10.20 32.92
CA PRO A 249 3.41 -11.44 33.27
C PRO A 249 2.03 -11.18 33.90
N LEU A 250 1.12 -12.15 33.75
CA LEU A 250 -0.20 -12.07 34.37
C LEU A 250 -0.07 -11.91 35.88
N LYS A 251 -0.59 -10.82 36.42
CA LYS A 251 -0.62 -10.54 37.86
C LYS A 251 -2.05 -10.28 38.29
N VAL A 252 -2.44 -10.90 39.39
CA VAL A 252 -3.72 -10.64 40.08
C VAL A 252 -3.41 -10.07 41.45
N THR A 253 -3.94 -8.90 41.74
CA THR A 253 -3.74 -8.25 43.03
C THR A 253 -5.07 -8.02 43.70
N PHE A 254 -5.10 -8.21 45.01
CA PHE A 254 -6.22 -7.83 45.87
C PHE A 254 -5.88 -6.57 46.62
N SER A 255 -6.75 -5.58 46.55
CA SER A 255 -6.62 -4.35 47.34
C SER A 255 -7.80 -4.21 48.29
N LYS A 256 -7.54 -3.87 49.55
CA LYS A 256 -8.54 -3.39 50.51
C LYS A 256 -8.65 -1.88 50.38
N ALA A 257 -9.85 -1.33 50.54
CA ALA A 257 -10.00 0.12 50.55
C ALA A 257 -9.04 0.75 51.60
N GLY A 258 -8.09 1.57 51.13
CA GLY A 258 -7.05 2.21 51.93
C GLY A 258 -5.86 1.32 52.36
N GLY A 259 -5.72 0.12 51.78
CA GLY A 259 -4.60 -0.80 52.05
C GLY A 259 -3.74 -1.03 50.82
N GLU A 260 -2.51 -1.49 51.03
CA GLU A 260 -1.60 -1.89 49.95
C GLU A 260 -2.13 -3.11 49.21
N PRO A 261 -1.96 -3.16 47.87
CA PRO A 261 -2.34 -4.32 47.06
C PRO A 261 -1.49 -5.55 47.44
N VAL A 262 -2.13 -6.71 47.54
CA VAL A 262 -1.47 -7.98 47.79
C VAL A 262 -1.63 -8.86 46.58
N GLU A 263 -0.51 -9.38 46.07
CA GLU A 263 -0.49 -10.27 44.90
C GLU A 263 -1.05 -11.65 45.27
N ALA A 264 -1.93 -12.20 44.43
CA ALA A 264 -2.46 -13.55 44.57
C ALA A 264 -1.53 -14.55 43.91
N ALA A 265 -1.47 -15.77 44.45
CA ALA A 265 -0.85 -16.88 43.76
C ALA A 265 -1.81 -17.43 42.68
N ILE A 266 -1.35 -17.51 41.47
CA ILE A 266 -2.09 -18.08 40.35
C ILE A 266 -1.73 -19.57 40.29
N ASP A 267 -2.74 -20.43 40.20
CA ASP A 267 -2.58 -21.85 39.92
C ASP A 267 -2.38 -22.01 38.40
N THR A 268 -1.11 -22.05 37.98
CA THR A 268 -0.74 -22.09 36.58
C THR A 268 -1.10 -23.41 35.89
N ASP A 269 -1.23 -24.50 36.64
CA ASP A 269 -1.56 -25.80 36.11
C ASP A 269 -3.02 -25.91 35.65
N ASN A 270 -3.90 -25.08 36.24
CA ASN A 270 -5.32 -25.05 35.95
C ASN A 270 -5.76 -23.70 35.27
N LEU A 271 -4.80 -22.92 34.82
CA LEU A 271 -5.05 -21.67 34.11
C LEU A 271 -5.62 -21.93 32.74
N THR A 272 -6.71 -21.27 32.39
CA THR A 272 -7.36 -21.38 31.07
C THR A 272 -7.71 -20.02 30.51
N ASP A 273 -8.01 -19.96 29.22
CA ASP A 273 -8.47 -18.72 28.54
C ASP A 273 -9.74 -18.10 29.16
N LYS A 274 -10.50 -18.89 29.91
CA LYS A 274 -11.75 -18.46 30.54
C LYS A 274 -11.71 -18.40 32.06
N SER A 275 -10.63 -18.86 32.70
CA SER A 275 -10.56 -18.99 34.16
C SER A 275 -9.13 -18.83 34.65
N ILE A 276 -8.94 -17.92 35.59
CA ILE A 276 -7.72 -17.74 36.37
C ILE A 276 -7.98 -18.29 37.79
N PRO A 277 -7.58 -19.55 38.06
CA PRO A 277 -7.72 -20.07 39.42
C PRO A 277 -6.64 -19.46 40.31
N LEU A 278 -7.09 -19.04 41.50
CA LEU A 278 -6.27 -18.32 42.44
C LEU A 278 -6.22 -19.07 43.79
N ASP A 279 -5.02 -19.13 44.34
CA ASP A 279 -4.79 -19.69 45.67
C ASP A 279 -4.54 -18.52 46.66
N ARG A 280 -5.36 -18.44 47.66
CA ARG A 280 -5.30 -17.36 48.64
C ARG A 280 -4.23 -17.66 49.69
N LYS A 281 -3.04 -17.13 49.47
CA LYS A 281 -2.03 -17.11 50.54
C LYS A 281 -2.35 -16.06 51.57
N SER A 282 -2.82 -16.49 52.73
CA SER A 282 -2.64 -15.92 54.07
C SER A 282 -2.93 -14.42 54.34
N THR A 283 -4.00 -13.80 53.82
CA THR A 283 -4.49 -12.54 54.38
C THR A 283 -6.00 -12.52 54.49
N ARG A 284 -6.51 -12.11 55.66
CA ARG A 284 -7.96 -11.91 55.85
C ARG A 284 -8.46 -10.79 54.95
N LEU A 285 -9.29 -11.12 54.00
CA LEU A 285 -10.01 -10.14 53.18
C LEU A 285 -11.32 -9.77 53.90
N ASN A 286 -11.46 -8.51 54.29
CA ASN A 286 -12.75 -7.95 54.68
C ASN A 286 -13.43 -7.34 53.46
N SER A 287 -14.72 -7.47 53.39
CA SER A 287 -15.68 -7.30 52.31
C SER A 287 -15.75 -5.93 51.63
N SER A 288 -14.72 -5.53 50.89
CA SER A 288 -14.83 -4.53 49.82
C SER A 288 -13.58 -4.58 48.95
N HIS A 289 -13.65 -5.29 47.84
CA HIS A 289 -12.50 -5.49 46.96
C HIS A 289 -12.79 -4.91 45.60
N SER A 290 -11.89 -4.05 45.09
CA SER A 290 -11.79 -3.72 43.68
C SER A 290 -10.74 -4.64 43.01
N LEU A 291 -11.12 -5.37 41.98
CA LEU A 291 -10.23 -6.11 41.12
C LEU A 291 -9.59 -5.11 40.15
N VAL A 292 -8.28 -4.98 40.24
CA VAL A 292 -7.52 -4.23 39.22
C VAL A 292 -6.66 -5.24 38.46
N SER A 293 -7.10 -5.56 37.26
CA SER A 293 -6.23 -6.22 36.26
C SER A 293 -5.45 -5.12 35.54
N ARG A 294 -4.14 -5.11 35.65
CA ARG A 294 -3.29 -4.29 34.79
C ARG A 294 -2.91 -5.13 33.58
N MET A 295 -3.49 -4.76 32.46
CA MET A 295 -2.96 -5.14 31.14
C MET A 295 -1.89 -4.15 30.71
N PRO A 296 -0.95 -4.56 29.85
CA PRO A 296 0.03 -3.63 29.32
C PRO A 296 -0.69 -2.48 28.65
N SER A 297 -0.35 -1.27 29.06
CA SER A 297 -0.81 -0.07 28.37
C SER A 297 -0.17 -0.06 26.99
N SER A 298 -0.97 0.04 25.95
CA SER A 298 -0.49 0.36 24.63
C SER A 298 0.32 1.66 24.68
N ALA A 299 1.59 1.59 24.36
CA ALA A 299 2.42 2.74 24.04
C ALA A 299 2.12 3.19 22.60
#